data_94894d9d11c71cd10178d96ec61465d7
#
_entry.id   94894d9d11c71cd10178d96ec61465d7
#
_cell.length_a   1.000
_cell.length_b   1.000
_cell.length_c   1.000
_cell.angle_alpha   90.00
_cell.angle_beta   90.00
_cell.angle_gamma   90.00
#
_symmetry.space_group_name_H-M   'P 1'
#
loop_
_entity.id
_entity.type
_entity.pdbx_description
1 polymer ?
#
loop_
_entity_poly.entity_id
_entity_poly.type
_entity_poly.pdbx_seq_one_letter_code
_entity_poly.pdbx_strand_id
1 'polypeptide(L)'
;MSSLELVYQYRLLLGKCSSGAGLTYDEIDELTALEAAFAASDDDQRAAEGRRFRRERVDLSAVLRGGKLHDAVTVAELAPGGLVCRSAPWAETGDAVEIVIEDESRSLSYRFKARVSWLREEHEGDDYVLGLEFVGIPVLVRYGTPMTHDPLLARIAA
;
A
#
# COMPACT_ATOMS: atom_id res chain seq x y z
N MET A 1 -15.31 -4.13 -2.22
CA MET A 1 -13.89 -3.94 -2.48
C MET A 1 -13.23 -3.37 -1.24
N SER A 2 -12.14 -3.96 -0.77
CA SER A 2 -11.45 -3.50 0.44
C SER A 2 -10.70 -2.20 0.18
N SER A 3 -10.40 -1.46 1.26
CA SER A 3 -9.59 -0.25 1.16
C SER A 3 -8.23 -0.52 0.53
N LEU A 4 -7.64 -1.66 0.83
CA LEU A 4 -6.36 -2.06 0.27
C LEU A 4 -6.43 -2.23 -1.26
N GLU A 5 -7.49 -2.87 -1.75
CA GLU A 5 -7.72 -3.00 -3.20
C GLU A 5 -7.90 -1.63 -3.86
N LEU A 6 -8.68 -0.74 -3.24
CA LEU A 6 -8.93 0.59 -3.77
C LEU A 6 -7.62 1.40 -3.86
N VAL A 7 -6.80 1.35 -2.83
CA VAL A 7 -5.50 2.03 -2.82
C VAL A 7 -4.58 1.43 -3.89
N TYR A 8 -4.55 0.11 -4.02
CA TYR A 8 -3.76 -0.54 -5.05
C TYR A 8 -4.19 -0.10 -6.46
N GLN A 9 -5.49 -0.13 -6.76
CA GLN A 9 -6.01 0.28 -8.06
C GLN A 9 -5.69 1.74 -8.36
N TYR A 10 -5.87 2.61 -7.38
CA TYR A 10 -5.53 4.02 -7.52
C TYR A 10 -4.05 4.23 -7.85
N ARG A 11 -3.17 3.57 -7.09
CA ARG A 11 -1.72 3.68 -7.29
C ARG A 11 -1.28 3.10 -8.64
N LEU A 12 -1.92 2.03 -9.08
CA LEU A 12 -1.64 1.42 -10.38
C LEU A 12 -1.99 2.37 -11.52
N LEU A 13 -3.17 2.97 -11.50
CA LEU A 13 -3.62 3.92 -12.52
C LEU A 13 -2.78 5.20 -12.50
N LEU A 14 -2.47 5.71 -11.33
CA LEU A 14 -1.64 6.90 -11.18
C LEU A 14 -0.23 6.65 -11.71
N GLY A 15 0.36 5.50 -11.42
CA GLY A 15 1.67 5.11 -11.93
C GLY A 15 1.67 4.96 -13.45
N LYS A 16 0.62 4.39 -14.01
CA LYS A 16 0.46 4.25 -15.46
C LYS A 16 0.39 5.62 -16.15
N CYS A 17 -0.34 6.56 -15.54
CA CYS A 17 -0.40 7.94 -16.03
C CYS A 17 0.97 8.61 -15.99
N SER A 18 1.68 8.47 -14.85
CA SER A 18 2.99 9.11 -14.63
C SER A 18 4.09 8.52 -15.50
N SER A 19 3.99 7.27 -15.91
CA SER A 19 4.99 6.61 -16.76
C SER A 19 4.92 7.01 -18.24
N GLY A 20 3.93 7.83 -18.62
CA GLY A 20 3.74 8.25 -20.00
C GLY A 20 2.99 7.26 -20.88
N ALA A 21 2.56 6.12 -20.32
CA ALA A 21 1.74 5.14 -21.06
C ALA A 21 0.35 5.66 -21.39
N GLY A 22 -0.12 6.64 -20.62
CA GLY A 22 -1.46 7.20 -20.77
C GLY A 22 -2.55 6.30 -20.21
N LEU A 23 -3.75 6.80 -20.15
CA LEU A 23 -4.94 6.08 -19.69
C LEU A 23 -5.98 6.02 -20.79
N THR A 24 -6.71 4.91 -20.85
CA THR A 24 -7.92 4.81 -21.67
C THR A 24 -9.03 5.65 -21.05
N TYR A 25 -10.11 5.91 -21.78
CA TYR A 25 -11.25 6.64 -21.24
C TYR A 25 -11.88 5.91 -20.06
N ASP A 26 -11.98 4.58 -20.13
CA ASP A 26 -12.50 3.78 -19.01
C ASP A 26 -11.60 3.88 -17.77
N GLU A 27 -10.30 3.89 -17.96
CA GLU A 27 -9.33 4.06 -16.87
C GLU A 27 -9.39 5.47 -16.24
N ILE A 28 -9.63 6.50 -17.05
CA ILE A 28 -9.83 7.86 -16.54
C ILE A 28 -11.11 7.93 -15.70
N ASP A 29 -12.20 7.31 -16.16
CA ASP A 29 -13.44 7.25 -15.39
C ASP A 29 -13.25 6.50 -14.08
N GLU A 30 -12.51 5.40 -14.09
CA GLU A 30 -12.19 4.63 -12.90
C GLU A 30 -11.35 5.45 -11.91
N LEU A 31 -10.32 6.13 -12.40
CA LEU A 31 -9.48 6.99 -11.57
C LEU A 31 -10.31 8.12 -10.92
N THR A 32 -11.17 8.75 -11.67
CA THR A 32 -12.06 9.79 -11.18
C THR A 32 -12.99 9.27 -10.09
N ALA A 33 -13.55 8.08 -10.29
CA ALA A 33 -14.42 7.44 -9.30
C ALA A 33 -13.67 7.09 -8.01
N LEU A 34 -12.43 6.61 -8.12
CA LEU A 34 -11.59 6.31 -6.97
C LEU A 34 -11.25 7.59 -6.18
N GLU A 35 -10.88 8.66 -6.87
CA GLU A 35 -10.60 9.94 -6.22
C GLU A 35 -11.83 10.46 -5.47
N ALA A 36 -13.02 10.35 -6.05
CA ALA A 36 -14.26 10.73 -5.40
C ALA A 36 -14.54 9.87 -4.16
N ALA A 37 -14.30 8.56 -4.23
CA ALA A 37 -14.48 7.66 -3.11
C ALA A 37 -13.55 8.00 -1.95
N PHE A 38 -12.29 8.32 -2.22
CA PHE A 38 -11.32 8.70 -1.18
C PHE A 38 -11.63 10.08 -0.57
N ALA A 39 -12.27 10.96 -1.32
CA ALA A 39 -12.61 12.31 -0.88
C ALA A 39 -13.94 12.39 -0.13
N ALA A 40 -14.74 11.34 -0.12
CA ALA A 40 -16.18 11.38 0.20
C ALA A 40 -16.54 11.57 1.67
N SER A 41 -15.59 11.76 2.61
CA SER A 41 -15.93 11.96 4.02
C SER A 41 -14.87 12.78 4.74
N ASP A 42 -15.31 13.48 5.81
CA ASP A 42 -14.47 14.33 6.66
C ASP A 42 -13.73 15.44 5.90
N ASP A 43 -14.41 16.12 4.99
CA ASP A 43 -13.82 17.22 4.23
C ASP A 43 -13.23 18.31 5.12
N ASP A 44 -13.90 18.66 6.22
CA ASP A 44 -13.47 19.72 7.14
C ASP A 44 -12.17 19.32 7.86
N GLN A 45 -12.09 18.10 8.37
CA GLN A 45 -10.91 17.59 9.05
C GLN A 45 -9.74 17.46 8.09
N ARG A 46 -9.99 16.93 6.90
CA ARG A 46 -8.99 16.78 5.87
C ARG A 46 -8.41 18.11 5.43
N ALA A 47 -9.25 19.12 5.23
CA ALA A 47 -8.83 20.48 4.87
C ALA A 47 -7.99 21.11 5.98
N ALA A 48 -8.37 20.92 7.25
CA ALA A 48 -7.63 21.45 8.41
C ALA A 48 -6.24 20.81 8.52
N GLU A 49 -6.08 19.55 8.11
CA GLU A 49 -4.82 18.84 8.16
C GLU A 49 -3.98 18.98 6.88
N GLY A 50 -4.50 19.65 5.86
CA GLY A 50 -3.83 19.84 4.58
C GLY A 50 -3.75 18.59 3.72
N ARG A 51 -4.58 17.58 3.97
CA ARG A 51 -4.59 16.33 3.24
C ARG A 51 -5.56 16.36 2.07
N ARG A 52 -5.17 15.81 0.95
CA ARG A 52 -6.04 15.64 -0.20
C ARG A 52 -7.07 14.53 0.02
N PHE A 53 -6.67 13.43 0.68
CA PHE A 53 -7.51 12.26 0.90
C PHE A 53 -7.53 11.87 2.37
N ARG A 54 -8.63 11.20 2.76
CA ARG A 54 -8.82 10.68 4.10
C ARG A 54 -7.85 9.53 4.37
N ARG A 55 -7.35 9.48 5.61
CA ARG A 55 -6.66 8.31 6.15
C ARG A 55 -7.66 7.41 6.84
N GLU A 56 -7.63 6.15 6.50
CA GLU A 56 -8.48 5.15 7.13
C GLU A 56 -7.69 4.39 8.18
N ARG A 57 -8.29 4.22 9.36
CA ARG A 57 -7.71 3.35 10.39
C ARG A 57 -7.91 1.91 9.99
N VAL A 58 -6.83 1.15 10.01
CA VAL A 58 -6.80 -0.28 9.67
C VAL A 58 -5.97 -1.03 10.71
N ASP A 59 -5.98 -2.35 10.63
CA ASP A 59 -5.14 -3.22 11.42
C ASP A 59 -4.71 -4.37 10.53
N LEU A 60 -3.62 -4.15 9.80
CA LEU A 60 -3.13 -5.09 8.82
C LEU A 60 -1.71 -5.53 9.17
N SER A 61 -1.49 -6.84 9.17
CA SER A 61 -0.15 -7.39 9.29
C SER A 61 0.60 -7.21 7.98
N ALA A 62 1.85 -6.80 8.08
CA ALA A 62 2.68 -6.54 6.91
C ALA A 62 4.13 -6.86 7.19
N VAL A 63 4.93 -6.89 6.15
CA VAL A 63 6.39 -7.03 6.24
C VAL A 63 7.02 -5.79 5.61
N LEU A 64 7.88 -5.13 6.36
CA LEU A 64 8.68 -4.01 5.89
C LEU A 64 10.04 -4.54 5.42
N ARG A 65 10.39 -4.27 4.17
CA ARG A 65 11.64 -4.72 3.56
C ARG A 65 12.40 -3.54 2.97
N GLY A 66 13.70 -3.58 3.01
CA GLY A 66 14.54 -2.57 2.37
C GLY A 66 15.96 -2.58 2.94
N GLY A 67 16.97 -2.62 2.08
CA GLY A 67 18.35 -2.73 2.54
C GLY A 67 18.53 -3.96 3.42
N LYS A 68 18.82 -3.74 4.70
CA LYS A 68 18.95 -4.80 5.71
C LYS A 68 17.65 -5.08 6.47
N LEU A 69 16.60 -4.32 6.21
CA LEU A 69 15.33 -4.46 6.93
C LEU A 69 14.51 -5.62 6.39
N HIS A 70 13.99 -6.42 7.30
CA HIS A 70 13.01 -7.47 7.00
C HIS A 70 12.23 -7.74 8.27
N ASP A 71 11.23 -6.91 8.57
CA ASP A 71 10.56 -6.90 9.85
C ASP A 71 9.05 -6.97 9.69
N ALA A 72 8.42 -7.74 10.58
CA ALA A 72 6.97 -7.75 10.69
C ALA A 72 6.51 -6.45 11.36
N VAL A 73 5.55 -5.78 10.74
CA VAL A 73 4.99 -4.53 11.22
C VAL A 73 3.46 -4.59 11.17
N THR A 74 2.81 -3.62 11.81
CA THR A 74 1.35 -3.47 11.74
C THR A 74 1.02 -2.17 11.02
N VAL A 75 0.24 -2.25 9.94
CA VAL A 75 -0.28 -1.06 9.27
C VAL A 75 -1.47 -0.55 10.06
N ALA A 76 -1.37 0.65 10.58
CA ALA A 76 -2.37 1.27 11.44
C ALA A 76 -3.26 2.27 10.71
N GLU A 77 -2.74 2.91 9.67
CA GLU A 77 -3.50 3.85 8.83
C GLU A 77 -3.13 3.62 7.36
N LEU A 78 -4.11 3.74 6.49
CA LEU A 78 -3.94 3.57 5.05
C LEU A 78 -4.63 4.71 4.31
N ALA A 79 -3.93 5.26 3.33
CA ALA A 79 -4.44 6.31 2.44
C ALA A 79 -3.89 6.07 1.03
N PRO A 80 -4.48 6.73 0.01
CA PRO A 80 -3.98 6.58 -1.37
C PRO A 80 -2.52 7.00 -1.57
N GLY A 81 -2.02 7.93 -0.75
CA GLY A 81 -0.65 8.44 -0.86
C GLY A 81 0.37 7.74 0.02
N GLY A 82 -0.07 6.95 0.99
CA GLY A 82 0.86 6.32 1.92
C GLY A 82 0.18 5.60 3.07
N LEU A 83 0.97 5.19 4.04
CA LEU A 83 0.47 4.49 5.22
C LEU A 83 1.28 4.83 6.45
N VAL A 84 0.73 4.48 7.60
CA VAL A 84 1.44 4.53 8.88
C VAL A 84 1.55 3.11 9.42
N CYS A 85 2.76 2.69 9.76
CA CYS A 85 2.98 1.39 10.38
C CYS A 85 3.58 1.54 11.76
N ARG A 86 3.22 0.60 12.64
CA ARG A 86 3.69 0.52 14.02
C ARG A 86 4.51 -0.74 14.22
N SER A 87 5.15 -0.83 15.37
CA SER A 87 6.05 -1.94 15.71
C SER A 87 7.15 -2.09 14.68
N ALA A 88 7.62 -0.97 14.15
CA ALA A 88 8.60 -0.92 13.09
C ALA A 88 10.02 -0.75 13.64
N PRO A 89 11.04 -1.17 12.89
CA PRO A 89 12.43 -0.88 13.24
C PRO A 89 12.76 0.58 12.97
N TRP A 90 13.87 1.05 13.50
CA TRP A 90 14.39 2.37 13.16
C TRP A 90 14.72 2.42 11.65
N ALA A 91 14.35 3.52 11.03
CA ALA A 91 14.69 3.81 9.64
C ALA A 91 14.92 5.31 9.48
N GLU A 92 15.76 5.69 8.55
CA GLU A 92 16.05 7.10 8.30
C GLU A 92 15.03 7.69 7.33
N THR A 93 14.62 8.94 7.58
CA THR A 93 13.77 9.68 6.66
C THR A 93 14.42 9.74 5.28
N GLY A 94 13.66 9.39 4.25
CA GLY A 94 14.15 9.31 2.88
C GLY A 94 14.53 7.90 2.43
N ASP A 95 14.68 6.95 3.36
CA ASP A 95 15.00 5.57 3.01
C ASP A 95 13.93 4.96 2.10
N ALA A 96 14.40 4.27 1.06
CA ALA A 96 13.52 3.49 0.18
C ALA A 96 13.23 2.14 0.81
N VAL A 97 11.95 1.81 0.91
CA VAL A 97 11.46 0.56 1.51
C VAL A 97 10.37 -0.04 0.65
N GLU A 98 10.08 -1.30 0.91
CA GLU A 98 8.92 -1.99 0.34
C GLU A 98 8.05 -2.50 1.48
N ILE A 99 6.76 -2.27 1.39
CA ILE A 99 5.79 -2.82 2.33
C ILE A 99 4.97 -3.90 1.62
N VAL A 100 4.92 -5.07 2.22
CA VAL A 100 4.21 -6.24 1.69
C VAL A 100 3.04 -6.54 2.60
N ILE A 101 1.84 -6.44 2.07
CA ILE A 101 0.60 -6.70 2.79
C ILE A 101 -0.09 -7.90 2.14
N GLU A 102 -0.32 -8.95 2.90
CA GLU A 102 -0.95 -10.16 2.40
C GLU A 102 -2.44 -10.17 2.72
N ASP A 103 -3.24 -10.50 1.72
CA ASP A 103 -4.65 -10.86 1.88
C ASP A 103 -4.75 -12.38 1.75
N GLU A 104 -4.70 -13.07 2.88
CA GLU A 104 -4.70 -14.53 2.93
C GLU A 104 -6.00 -15.12 2.40
N SER A 105 -7.13 -14.45 2.63
CA SER A 105 -8.43 -14.93 2.17
C SER A 105 -8.54 -15.02 0.65
N ARG A 106 -7.76 -14.22 -0.07
CA ARG A 106 -7.75 -14.17 -1.53
C ARG A 106 -6.44 -14.67 -2.12
N SER A 107 -5.50 -15.08 -1.29
CA SER A 107 -4.15 -15.50 -1.69
C SER A 107 -3.44 -14.46 -2.54
N LEU A 108 -3.52 -13.20 -2.11
CA LEU A 108 -2.91 -12.05 -2.78
C LEU A 108 -1.87 -11.40 -1.86
N SER A 109 -0.78 -10.97 -2.47
CA SER A 109 0.25 -10.17 -1.81
C SER A 109 0.36 -8.83 -2.52
N TYR A 110 0.08 -7.75 -1.80
CA TYR A 110 0.22 -6.38 -2.29
C TYR A 110 1.60 -5.86 -1.90
N ARG A 111 2.37 -5.42 -2.87
CA ARG A 111 3.72 -4.89 -2.67
C ARG A 111 3.77 -3.44 -3.10
N PHE A 112 4.00 -2.56 -2.14
CA PHE A 112 4.08 -1.13 -2.38
C PHE A 112 5.51 -0.66 -2.14
N LYS A 113 6.06 0.04 -3.09
CA LYS A 113 7.31 0.76 -2.89
C LYS A 113 6.99 2.07 -2.18
N ALA A 114 7.82 2.43 -1.22
CA ALA A 114 7.59 3.61 -0.40
C ALA A 114 8.90 4.24 0.03
N ARG A 115 8.78 5.44 0.57
CA ARG A 115 9.88 6.16 1.18
C ARG A 115 9.46 6.57 2.58
N VAL A 116 10.37 6.45 3.53
CA VAL A 116 10.12 6.90 4.90
C VAL A 116 10.00 8.42 4.90
N SER A 117 8.82 8.93 5.27
CA SER A 117 8.60 10.37 5.32
C SER A 117 8.78 10.94 6.72
N TRP A 118 8.49 10.19 7.76
CA TRP A 118 8.75 10.55 9.14
C TRP A 118 8.84 9.30 10.02
N LEU A 119 9.46 9.46 11.21
CA LEU A 119 9.46 8.44 12.23
C LEU A 119 9.30 9.08 13.60
N ARG A 120 8.78 8.30 14.54
CA ARG A 120 8.73 8.65 15.96
C ARG A 120 8.85 7.39 16.80
N GLU A 121 9.27 7.56 18.04
CA GLU A 121 9.30 6.44 18.98
C GLU A 121 7.87 6.01 19.33
N GLU A 122 7.66 4.71 19.42
CA GLU A 122 6.42 4.16 19.92
C GLU A 122 6.37 4.34 21.44
N HIS A 123 5.19 4.60 22.00
CA HIS A 123 5.02 5.07 23.36
C HIS A 123 5.49 4.08 24.43
N GLU A 124 5.55 2.80 24.10
CA GLU A 124 6.00 1.74 25.00
C GLU A 124 6.86 0.75 24.23
N GLY A 125 8.18 0.80 24.42
CA GLY A 125 9.10 -0.16 23.83
C GLY A 125 10.20 0.47 22.99
N ASP A 126 10.97 -0.39 22.34
CA ASP A 126 12.11 -0.01 21.51
C ASP A 126 11.74 0.14 20.04
N ASP A 127 10.46 0.00 19.71
CA ASP A 127 9.97 0.07 18.35
C ASP A 127 9.61 1.50 17.95
N TYR A 128 9.37 1.68 16.65
CA TYR A 128 9.06 2.95 16.03
C TYR A 128 7.75 2.92 15.29
N VAL A 129 7.18 4.09 15.09
CA VAL A 129 6.07 4.34 14.18
C VAL A 129 6.63 5.07 12.98
N LEU A 130 6.36 4.55 11.78
CA LEU A 130 6.84 5.13 10.52
C LEU A 130 5.68 5.61 9.67
N GLY A 131 5.82 6.81 9.14
CA GLY A 131 4.99 7.28 8.04
C GLY A 131 5.69 6.99 6.73
N LEU A 132 5.01 6.28 5.83
CA LEU A 132 5.53 5.89 4.53
C LEU A 132 4.74 6.57 3.42
N GLU A 133 5.45 7.18 2.48
CA GLU A 133 4.88 7.75 1.26
C GLU A 133 5.07 6.75 0.12
N PHE A 134 3.98 6.39 -0.56
CA PHE A 134 4.07 5.48 -1.70
C PHE A 134 4.78 6.15 -2.87
N VAL A 135 5.63 5.38 -3.53
CA VAL A 135 6.35 5.80 -4.74
C VAL A 135 6.24 4.69 -5.79
N GLY A 136 6.27 5.08 -7.05
CA GLY A 136 6.25 4.12 -8.14
C GLY A 136 4.94 3.34 -8.27
N ILE A 137 5.04 2.22 -8.97
CA ILE A 137 3.89 1.36 -9.32
C ILE A 137 3.87 0.16 -8.38
N PRO A 138 2.74 -0.11 -7.70
CA PRO A 138 2.64 -1.30 -6.85
C PRO A 138 2.55 -2.59 -7.68
N VAL A 139 2.89 -3.70 -7.03
CA VAL A 139 2.85 -5.03 -7.64
C VAL A 139 1.88 -5.89 -6.84
N LEU A 140 1.03 -6.62 -7.55
CA LEU A 140 0.13 -7.60 -6.98
C LEU A 140 0.61 -8.99 -7.36
N VAL A 141 0.86 -9.82 -6.37
CA VAL A 141 1.31 -11.21 -6.57
C VAL A 141 0.24 -12.14 -6.04
N ARG A 142 -0.21 -13.05 -6.89
CA ARG A 142 -1.09 -14.12 -6.47
C ARG A 142 -0.25 -15.31 -6.03
N TYR A 143 -0.51 -15.85 -4.85
CA TYR A 143 0.21 -17.00 -4.31
C TYR A 143 -0.78 -18.07 -3.85
N GLY A 144 -0.25 -19.21 -3.42
CA GLY A 144 -1.04 -20.31 -2.85
C GLY A 144 -1.40 -21.38 -3.86
N THR A 145 -2.31 -22.24 -3.48
CA THR A 145 -2.61 -23.52 -4.10
C THR A 145 -3.45 -23.53 -5.38
N PRO A 146 -3.85 -22.42 -6.04
CA PRO A 146 -4.57 -22.54 -7.32
C PRO A 146 -3.81 -23.31 -8.40
N MET A 147 -2.52 -23.48 -8.22
CA MET A 147 -1.67 -24.24 -9.14
C MET A 147 -2.12 -25.70 -9.34
N THR A 148 -2.80 -26.28 -8.36
CA THR A 148 -3.31 -27.66 -8.47
C THR A 148 -4.49 -27.79 -9.42
N HIS A 149 -5.11 -26.69 -9.80
CA HIS A 149 -6.26 -26.67 -10.70
C HIS A 149 -5.93 -26.24 -12.12
N ASP A 150 -4.69 -25.83 -12.36
CA ASP A 150 -4.23 -25.42 -13.68
C ASP A 150 -3.12 -26.38 -14.16
N PRO A 151 -3.41 -27.25 -15.16
CA PRO A 151 -2.42 -28.19 -15.66
C PRO A 151 -1.16 -27.53 -16.24
N LEU A 152 -1.29 -26.31 -16.74
CA LEU A 152 -0.16 -25.56 -17.29
C LEU A 152 0.79 -25.08 -16.18
N LEU A 153 0.24 -24.52 -15.11
CA LEU A 153 1.03 -24.09 -13.97
C LEU A 153 1.65 -25.28 -13.24
N ALA A 154 0.94 -26.40 -13.14
CA ALA A 154 1.48 -27.63 -12.56
C ALA A 154 2.69 -28.16 -13.33
N ARG A 155 2.72 -28.00 -14.66
CA ARG A 155 3.86 -28.38 -15.50
C ARG A 155 5.06 -27.45 -15.29
N ILE A 156 4.82 -26.17 -15.07
CA ILE A 156 5.87 -25.19 -14.83
C ILE A 156 6.48 -25.37 -13.44
N ALA A 157 5.66 -25.75 -12.47
CA ALA A 157 6.07 -25.96 -11.07
C ALA A 157 6.78 -27.30 -10.85
N ALA A 158 6.67 -28.21 -11.77
CA ALA A 158 7.33 -29.53 -11.68
C ALA A 158 8.83 -29.46 -12.19
#